data_88df496138c2d89347326b7b4eb377da
#
_entry.id   88df496138c2d89347326b7b4eb377da
#
_cell.length_a   1.000
_cell.length_b   1.000
_cell.length_c   1.000
_cell.angle_alpha   90.00
_cell.angle_beta   90.00
_cell.angle_gamma   90.00
#
_symmetry.space_group_name_H-M   'P 1'
#
loop_
_entity.id
_entity.type
_entity.pdbx_description
1 polymer ?
#
loop_
_entity_poly.entity_id
_entity_poly.type
_entity_poly.pdbx_seq_one_letter_code
_entity_poly.pdbx_strand_id
1 'polypeptide(L)'
;MLLNSVLLIAMQPMGKISEYRNQLAECPRWHPAENSLYWTDVSAEQLLRYHPDDGVEVVCDDVVVGGFTIQRDGSLLLFMDEGTVGHYRDGKVVKDILSLPEVNTRFNDVTADPDGRVLCGTMPGKDHPGHLYRLDTDGSFERLLTRVQVPNGLGFSCDFDRLYFTETNNQIIHAFEYDRETGKIANRRTFADFRQSSGKPDGIAVDTDGNVWSAQWGANSVVCLNTDGEQIDQIDVSAQYVTSITFGQPEQDRLYITTAQASEPNVDDSGRIFTAEPGSTGMDLRHSQIHV
;
A
#
# COMPACT_ATOMS: atom_id res chain seq x y z
N MET A 1 41.02 -5.95 -6.34
CA MET A 1 39.77 -5.47 -5.76
C MET A 1 38.78 -6.65 -5.83
N LEU A 2 38.64 -7.41 -4.72
CA LEU A 2 37.71 -8.54 -4.64
C LEU A 2 36.35 -7.90 -4.33
N LEU A 3 35.44 -7.94 -5.29
CA LEU A 3 34.01 -7.69 -5.09
C LEU A 3 33.49 -8.78 -4.15
N ASN A 4 33.28 -8.47 -2.88
CA ASN A 4 32.46 -9.27 -2.00
C ASN A 4 31.01 -9.19 -2.51
N SER A 5 30.63 -10.10 -3.38
CA SER A 5 29.22 -10.38 -3.63
C SER A 5 28.68 -10.97 -2.33
N VAL A 6 27.97 -10.17 -1.55
CA VAL A 6 27.10 -10.68 -0.48
C VAL A 6 26.06 -11.53 -1.19
N LEU A 7 26.08 -12.82 -0.98
CA LEU A 7 25.05 -13.73 -1.47
C LEU A 7 23.80 -13.42 -0.64
N LEU A 8 22.89 -12.61 -1.17
CA LEU A 8 21.55 -12.45 -0.61
C LEU A 8 20.88 -13.82 -0.65
N ILE A 9 20.64 -14.40 0.51
CA ILE A 9 19.82 -15.62 0.64
C ILE A 9 18.39 -15.13 0.69
N ALA A 10 17.66 -15.24 -0.42
CA ALA A 10 16.25 -14.86 -0.47
C ALA A 10 15.46 -15.62 0.60
N MET A 11 14.75 -14.87 1.44
CA MET A 11 13.81 -15.42 2.41
C MET A 11 12.60 -16.00 1.67
N GLN A 12 12.00 -17.06 2.21
CA GLN A 12 10.81 -17.66 1.64
C GLN A 12 9.57 -17.22 2.44
N PRO A 13 8.40 -17.07 1.79
CA PRO A 13 7.15 -16.87 2.51
C PRO A 13 6.91 -18.05 3.45
N MET A 14 6.42 -17.80 4.65
CA MET A 14 6.08 -18.86 5.62
C MET A 14 4.83 -19.62 5.22
N GLY A 15 3.90 -18.98 4.48
CA GLY A 15 2.65 -19.60 4.08
C GLY A 15 1.67 -18.63 3.44
N LYS A 16 0.47 -19.15 3.25
CA LYS A 16 -0.68 -18.40 2.75
C LYS A 16 -1.71 -18.32 3.87
N ILE A 17 -2.40 -17.19 3.98
CA ILE A 17 -3.43 -17.05 5.03
C ILE A 17 -4.69 -17.87 4.71
N SER A 18 -4.95 -18.16 3.41
CA SER A 18 -6.10 -18.96 2.98
C SER A 18 -5.94 -19.44 1.55
N GLU A 19 -6.89 -20.26 1.10
CA GLU A 19 -7.05 -20.67 -0.31
C GLU A 19 -7.84 -19.65 -1.16
N TYR A 20 -8.34 -18.58 -0.56
CA TYR A 20 -9.06 -17.52 -1.27
C TYR A 20 -8.17 -16.87 -2.34
N ARG A 21 -8.73 -16.64 -3.53
CA ARG A 21 -8.01 -16.02 -4.65
C ARG A 21 -8.67 -14.71 -5.04
N ASN A 22 -7.91 -13.66 -4.89
CA ASN A 22 -8.28 -12.32 -5.32
C ASN A 22 -7.99 -12.14 -6.82
N GLN A 23 -8.72 -11.26 -7.48
CA GLN A 23 -8.37 -10.79 -8.83
C GLN A 23 -7.25 -9.75 -8.77
N LEU A 24 -7.38 -8.76 -7.88
CA LEU A 24 -6.39 -7.72 -7.64
C LEU A 24 -6.44 -7.30 -6.16
N ALA A 25 -5.74 -8.06 -5.30
CA ALA A 25 -5.63 -7.70 -3.89
C ALA A 25 -4.68 -6.52 -3.72
N GLU A 26 -5.13 -5.49 -2.98
CA GLU A 26 -4.41 -4.23 -2.79
C GLU A 26 -4.62 -3.65 -1.39
N CYS A 27 -3.79 -2.67 -1.04
CA CYS A 27 -3.93 -1.86 0.16
C CYS A 27 -4.14 -2.69 1.44
N PRO A 28 -3.29 -3.69 1.76
CA PRO A 28 -3.44 -4.43 3.00
C PRO A 28 -3.19 -3.52 4.20
N ARG A 29 -4.02 -3.67 5.26
CA ARG A 29 -3.88 -2.94 6.53
C ARG A 29 -4.21 -3.86 7.69
N TRP A 30 -3.33 -3.91 8.66
CA TRP A 30 -3.59 -4.61 9.91
C TRP A 30 -4.39 -3.72 10.85
N HIS A 31 -5.56 -4.19 11.30
CA HIS A 31 -6.42 -3.50 12.25
C HIS A 31 -6.15 -4.03 13.66
N PRO A 32 -5.37 -3.33 14.50
CA PRO A 32 -4.89 -3.89 15.76
C PRO A 32 -6.00 -4.15 16.77
N ALA A 33 -7.03 -3.29 16.83
CA ALA A 33 -8.14 -3.45 17.76
C ALA A 33 -9.04 -4.66 17.40
N GLU A 34 -9.09 -5.06 16.12
CA GLU A 34 -9.86 -6.20 15.66
C GLU A 34 -9.01 -7.46 15.45
N ASN A 35 -7.70 -7.37 15.66
CA ASN A 35 -6.75 -8.45 15.36
C ASN A 35 -6.94 -9.04 13.96
N SER A 36 -7.15 -8.17 12.96
CA SER A 36 -7.56 -8.57 11.62
C SER A 36 -6.78 -7.84 10.54
N LEU A 37 -6.52 -8.55 9.44
CA LEU A 37 -6.03 -7.95 8.20
C LEU A 37 -7.22 -7.56 7.33
N TYR A 38 -7.24 -6.31 6.88
CA TYR A 38 -8.15 -5.84 5.83
C TYR A 38 -7.38 -5.61 4.53
N TRP A 39 -8.04 -5.84 3.38
CA TRP A 39 -7.52 -5.48 2.06
C TRP A 39 -8.67 -5.29 1.08
N THR A 40 -8.39 -4.71 -0.07
CA THR A 40 -9.34 -4.59 -1.17
C THR A 40 -9.04 -5.63 -2.25
N ASP A 41 -10.04 -6.22 -2.86
CA ASP A 41 -9.95 -6.81 -4.20
C ASP A 41 -10.57 -5.83 -5.18
N VAL A 42 -9.73 -4.98 -5.76
CA VAL A 42 -10.17 -3.84 -6.57
C VAL A 42 -10.96 -4.31 -7.80
N SER A 43 -10.53 -5.40 -8.44
CA SER A 43 -11.17 -5.92 -9.66
C SER A 43 -12.40 -6.77 -9.38
N ALA A 44 -12.52 -7.34 -8.19
CA ALA A 44 -13.73 -8.03 -7.74
C ALA A 44 -14.72 -7.08 -7.05
N GLU A 45 -14.36 -5.79 -6.88
CA GLU A 45 -15.18 -4.77 -6.22
C GLU A 45 -15.53 -5.13 -4.78
N GLN A 46 -14.54 -5.65 -4.02
CA GLN A 46 -14.74 -6.17 -2.67
C GLN A 46 -13.77 -5.57 -1.67
N LEU A 47 -14.25 -5.37 -0.45
CA LEU A 47 -13.44 -5.19 0.76
C LEU A 47 -13.47 -6.50 1.55
N LEU A 48 -12.32 -7.02 1.94
CA LEU A 48 -12.16 -8.29 2.61
C LEU A 48 -11.48 -8.12 3.97
N ARG A 49 -11.74 -9.08 4.85
CA ARG A 49 -11.11 -9.20 6.15
C ARG A 49 -10.63 -10.63 6.38
N TYR A 50 -9.49 -10.77 7.02
CA TYR A 50 -8.99 -12.04 7.56
C TYR A 50 -8.81 -11.89 9.06
N HIS A 51 -9.45 -12.78 9.82
CA HIS A 51 -9.18 -12.99 11.24
C HIS A 51 -8.50 -14.35 11.42
N PRO A 52 -7.45 -14.48 12.25
CA PRO A 52 -6.72 -15.74 12.42
C PRO A 52 -7.60 -16.94 12.82
N ASP A 53 -8.66 -16.71 13.60
CA ASP A 53 -9.55 -17.75 14.09
C ASP A 53 -10.71 -18.06 13.12
N ASP A 54 -11.18 -17.07 12.35
CA ASP A 54 -12.41 -17.16 11.55
C ASP A 54 -12.13 -17.33 10.04
N GLY A 55 -10.89 -17.03 9.60
CA GLY A 55 -10.51 -17.08 8.18
C GLY A 55 -10.87 -15.81 7.42
N VAL A 56 -11.07 -15.95 6.10
CA VAL A 56 -11.36 -14.83 5.18
C VAL A 56 -12.86 -14.66 5.00
N GLU A 57 -13.32 -13.43 5.05
CA GLU A 57 -14.69 -13.03 4.73
C GLU A 57 -14.72 -11.78 3.82
N VAL A 58 -15.76 -11.67 3.01
CA VAL A 58 -16.09 -10.44 2.28
C VAL A 58 -16.94 -9.59 3.20
N VAL A 59 -16.45 -8.41 3.60
CA VAL A 59 -17.16 -7.50 4.50
C VAL A 59 -17.96 -6.43 3.77
N CYS A 60 -17.64 -6.21 2.48
CA CYS A 60 -18.42 -5.36 1.58
C CYS A 60 -18.17 -5.80 0.14
N ASP A 61 -19.20 -5.83 -0.67
CA ASP A 61 -19.18 -6.09 -2.11
C ASP A 61 -19.86 -4.95 -2.90
N ASP A 62 -19.78 -5.01 -4.22
CA ASP A 62 -20.31 -3.99 -5.14
C ASP A 62 -19.75 -2.58 -4.87
N VAL A 63 -18.47 -2.51 -4.45
CA VAL A 63 -17.77 -1.24 -4.22
C VAL A 63 -16.31 -1.29 -4.69
N VAL A 64 -15.96 -0.42 -5.62
CA VAL A 64 -14.57 -0.24 -6.06
C VAL A 64 -13.84 0.60 -5.01
N VAL A 65 -12.98 -0.03 -4.22
CA VAL A 65 -12.11 0.65 -3.24
C VAL A 65 -10.68 0.52 -3.72
N GLY A 66 -10.06 1.63 -4.12
CA GLY A 66 -8.65 1.65 -4.52
C GLY A 66 -7.71 1.53 -3.34
N GLY A 67 -8.06 2.16 -2.22
CA GLY A 67 -7.35 2.07 -0.96
C GLY A 67 -8.18 2.58 0.20
N PHE A 68 -7.74 2.35 1.42
CA PHE A 68 -8.43 2.82 2.63
C PHE A 68 -7.44 3.11 3.75
N THR A 69 -7.89 3.91 4.72
CA THR A 69 -7.19 4.12 5.99
C THR A 69 -8.07 3.71 7.16
N ILE A 70 -7.45 3.34 8.27
CA ILE A 70 -8.14 3.13 9.54
C ILE A 70 -8.23 4.49 10.24
N GLN A 71 -9.43 4.92 10.61
CA GLN A 71 -9.66 6.11 11.40
C GLN A 71 -9.29 5.86 12.87
N ARG A 72 -9.07 6.92 13.64
CA ARG A 72 -8.78 6.82 15.09
C ARG A 72 -9.87 6.12 15.89
N ASP A 73 -11.10 6.13 15.43
CA ASP A 73 -12.22 5.45 16.07
C ASP A 73 -12.40 3.98 15.63
N GLY A 74 -11.48 3.47 14.82
CA GLY A 74 -11.47 2.11 14.29
C GLY A 74 -12.30 1.90 13.04
N SER A 75 -13.03 2.89 12.55
CA SER A 75 -13.73 2.79 11.27
C SER A 75 -12.77 2.90 10.09
N LEU A 76 -13.22 2.51 8.88
CA LEU A 76 -12.41 2.63 7.67
C LEU A 76 -12.89 3.81 6.83
N LEU A 77 -11.95 4.64 6.38
CA LEU A 77 -12.18 5.67 5.38
C LEU A 77 -11.80 5.10 4.02
N LEU A 78 -12.76 4.96 3.12
CA LEU A 78 -12.64 4.27 1.84
C LEU A 78 -12.43 5.28 0.71
N PHE A 79 -11.35 5.11 -0.06
CA PHE A 79 -11.04 5.91 -1.25
C PHE A 79 -11.44 5.10 -2.49
N MET A 80 -12.51 5.52 -3.14
CA MET A 80 -13.26 4.73 -4.10
C MET A 80 -13.09 5.23 -5.54
N ASP A 81 -13.99 4.78 -6.40
CA ASP A 81 -14.06 5.20 -7.79
C ASP A 81 -14.64 6.62 -7.94
N GLU A 82 -14.42 7.22 -9.13
CA GLU A 82 -14.91 8.57 -9.50
C GLU A 82 -14.56 9.67 -8.49
N GLY A 83 -13.39 9.53 -7.83
CA GLY A 83 -12.92 10.52 -6.85
C GLY A 83 -13.76 10.59 -5.58
N THR A 84 -14.53 9.56 -5.27
CA THR A 84 -15.39 9.54 -4.09
C THR A 84 -14.70 8.97 -2.86
N VAL A 85 -15.08 9.45 -1.69
CA VAL A 85 -14.62 8.92 -0.39
C VAL A 85 -15.84 8.47 0.40
N GLY A 86 -15.79 7.25 0.92
CA GLY A 86 -16.83 6.66 1.74
C GLY A 86 -16.32 6.27 3.10
N HIS A 87 -17.21 5.74 3.91
CA HIS A 87 -16.94 5.33 5.28
C HIS A 87 -17.53 3.94 5.55
N TYR A 88 -16.73 3.03 6.10
CA TYR A 88 -17.20 1.71 6.54
C TYR A 88 -17.13 1.65 8.06
N ARG A 89 -18.28 1.34 8.68
CA ARG A 89 -18.43 1.16 10.12
C ARG A 89 -19.56 0.18 10.42
N ASP A 90 -19.37 -0.72 11.37
CA ASP A 90 -20.40 -1.66 11.86
C ASP A 90 -21.10 -2.44 10.72
N GLY A 91 -20.32 -2.93 9.75
CA GLY A 91 -20.86 -3.67 8.61
C GLY A 91 -21.60 -2.83 7.57
N LYS A 92 -21.50 -1.50 7.62
CA LYS A 92 -22.19 -0.59 6.70
C LYS A 92 -21.23 0.33 5.99
N VAL A 93 -21.45 0.49 4.69
CA VAL A 93 -20.79 1.50 3.87
C VAL A 93 -21.72 2.70 3.72
N VAL A 94 -21.20 3.88 4.05
CA VAL A 94 -21.78 5.17 3.65
C VAL A 94 -20.92 5.71 2.54
N LYS A 95 -21.45 5.76 1.31
CA LYS A 95 -20.75 6.29 0.13
C LYS A 95 -20.87 7.82 0.09
N ASP A 96 -19.96 8.45 -0.66
CA ASP A 96 -20.04 9.87 -1.03
C ASP A 96 -20.08 10.86 0.14
N ILE A 97 -19.32 10.57 1.21
CA ILE A 97 -19.17 11.51 2.32
C ILE A 97 -18.31 12.71 1.95
N LEU A 98 -17.31 12.51 1.06
CA LEU A 98 -16.50 13.54 0.41
C LEU A 98 -16.33 13.17 -1.07
N SER A 99 -16.04 14.16 -1.90
CA SER A 99 -15.75 13.95 -3.32
C SER A 99 -14.71 14.91 -3.85
N LEU A 100 -13.98 14.44 -4.87
CA LEU A 100 -13.00 15.20 -5.63
C LEU A 100 -13.48 15.26 -7.10
N PRO A 101 -14.35 16.21 -7.46
CA PRO A 101 -15.14 16.18 -8.71
C PRO A 101 -14.31 16.23 -10.00
N GLU A 102 -13.06 16.70 -9.93
CA GLU A 102 -12.15 16.70 -11.08
C GLU A 102 -11.54 15.32 -11.39
N VAL A 103 -11.74 14.34 -10.51
CA VAL A 103 -11.25 12.97 -10.66
C VAL A 103 -12.38 12.09 -11.17
N ASN A 104 -12.18 11.52 -12.37
CA ASN A 104 -13.13 10.58 -13.02
C ASN A 104 -12.57 9.16 -13.12
N THR A 105 -11.61 8.85 -12.27
CA THR A 105 -10.98 7.54 -12.12
C THR A 105 -10.99 7.17 -10.65
N ARG A 106 -10.59 5.94 -10.34
CA ARG A 106 -10.47 5.52 -8.96
C ARG A 106 -9.26 6.16 -8.26
N PHE A 107 -9.34 6.26 -6.95
CA PHE A 107 -8.14 6.34 -6.14
C PHE A 107 -7.31 5.05 -6.27
N ASN A 108 -6.03 5.13 -5.90
CA ASN A 108 -5.13 3.99 -5.82
C ASN A 108 -4.57 3.92 -4.39
N ASP A 109 -3.26 3.82 -4.20
CA ASP A 109 -2.70 3.75 -2.87
C ASP A 109 -2.95 5.02 -2.05
N VAL A 110 -3.17 4.82 -0.76
CA VAL A 110 -3.40 5.87 0.23
C VAL A 110 -2.65 5.56 1.52
N THR A 111 -2.26 6.58 2.27
CA THR A 111 -1.68 6.42 3.61
C THR A 111 -2.04 7.59 4.51
N ALA A 112 -2.28 7.31 5.80
CA ALA A 112 -2.43 8.36 6.79
C ALA A 112 -1.06 8.89 7.22
N ASP A 113 -0.97 10.20 7.42
CA ASP A 113 0.19 10.84 8.03
C ASP A 113 0.12 10.80 9.58
N PRO A 114 1.21 11.14 10.28
CA PRO A 114 1.21 11.12 11.75
C PRO A 114 0.24 12.10 12.40
N ASP A 115 -0.26 13.10 11.66
CA ASP A 115 -1.16 14.14 12.16
C ASP A 115 -2.63 13.93 11.73
N GLY A 116 -2.91 12.78 11.08
CA GLY A 116 -4.26 12.29 10.77
C GLY A 116 -4.80 12.71 9.41
N ARG A 117 -4.00 13.42 8.59
CA ARG A 117 -4.31 13.70 7.18
C ARG A 117 -4.09 12.44 6.35
N VAL A 118 -4.60 12.39 5.11
CA VAL A 118 -4.39 11.25 4.21
C VAL A 118 -3.75 11.72 2.91
N LEU A 119 -2.64 11.07 2.54
CA LEU A 119 -2.09 11.17 1.19
C LEU A 119 -2.78 10.14 0.32
N CYS A 120 -3.32 10.54 -0.83
CA CYS A 120 -4.08 9.68 -1.71
C CYS A 120 -3.73 9.92 -3.17
N GLY A 121 -3.39 8.84 -3.87
CA GLY A 121 -3.08 8.84 -5.29
C GLY A 121 -4.33 8.60 -6.14
N THR A 122 -4.45 9.25 -7.30
CA THR A 122 -5.51 8.96 -8.27
C THR A 122 -4.93 8.35 -9.53
N MET A 123 -5.57 7.32 -10.06
CA MET A 123 -5.12 6.66 -11.28
C MET A 123 -5.18 7.60 -12.48
N PRO A 124 -4.23 7.52 -13.43
CA PRO A 124 -4.38 8.19 -14.71
C PRO A 124 -5.54 7.57 -15.49
N GLY A 125 -6.33 8.43 -16.13
CA GLY A 125 -7.35 8.04 -17.09
C GLY A 125 -6.87 8.27 -18.52
N LYS A 126 -7.74 8.02 -19.51
CA LYS A 126 -7.41 8.18 -20.92
C LYS A 126 -6.95 9.60 -21.28
N ASP A 127 -7.62 10.60 -20.72
CA ASP A 127 -7.40 12.02 -21.03
C ASP A 127 -6.97 12.85 -19.81
N HIS A 128 -6.75 12.19 -18.67
CA HIS A 128 -6.40 12.83 -17.41
C HIS A 128 -5.17 12.15 -16.81
N PRO A 129 -4.16 12.93 -16.40
CA PRO A 129 -3.02 12.38 -15.65
C PRO A 129 -3.45 11.97 -14.24
N GLY A 130 -2.73 11.03 -13.65
CA GLY A 130 -2.82 10.77 -12.21
C GLY A 130 -2.24 11.91 -11.40
N HIS A 131 -2.62 11.97 -10.14
CA HIS A 131 -2.21 13.00 -9.19
C HIS A 131 -1.93 12.38 -7.82
N LEU A 132 -1.22 13.10 -6.98
CA LEU A 132 -1.16 12.86 -5.55
C LEU A 132 -1.84 14.04 -4.84
N TYR A 133 -2.82 13.73 -3.99
CA TYR A 133 -3.53 14.70 -3.16
C TYR A 133 -3.23 14.45 -1.68
N ARG A 134 -3.45 15.46 -0.87
CA ARG A 134 -3.59 15.40 0.57
C ARG A 134 -5.04 15.74 0.92
N LEU A 135 -5.67 14.88 1.69
CA LEU A 135 -6.95 15.13 2.34
C LEU A 135 -6.65 15.60 3.76
N ASP A 136 -6.99 16.83 4.06
CA ASP A 136 -6.82 17.43 5.38
C ASP A 136 -7.92 16.98 6.35
N THR A 137 -7.68 17.14 7.64
CA THR A 137 -8.61 16.67 8.70
C THR A 137 -9.96 17.36 8.67
N ASP A 138 -10.07 18.54 8.04
CA ASP A 138 -11.32 19.28 7.83
C ASP A 138 -12.11 18.83 6.59
N GLY A 139 -11.63 17.82 5.86
CA GLY A 139 -12.26 17.29 4.65
C GLY A 139 -11.85 18.00 3.36
N SER A 140 -10.95 18.98 3.42
CA SER A 140 -10.46 19.67 2.22
C SER A 140 -9.35 18.89 1.53
N PHE A 141 -9.28 19.00 0.18
CA PHE A 141 -8.23 18.39 -0.63
C PHE A 141 -7.23 19.43 -1.13
N GLU A 142 -5.94 19.12 -1.00
CA GLU A 142 -4.85 19.86 -1.65
C GLU A 142 -4.10 18.94 -2.61
N ARG A 143 -3.89 19.37 -3.86
CA ARG A 143 -3.11 18.62 -4.84
C ARG A 143 -1.62 18.89 -4.67
N LEU A 144 -0.86 17.84 -4.29
CA LEU A 144 0.58 17.91 -4.04
C LEU A 144 1.42 17.66 -5.30
N LEU A 145 1.03 16.68 -6.14
CA LEU A 145 1.74 16.33 -7.37
C LEU A 145 0.78 16.19 -8.54
N THR A 146 1.27 16.55 -9.73
CA THR A 146 0.55 16.42 -11.00
C THR A 146 1.28 15.47 -11.93
N ARG A 147 0.55 14.85 -12.87
CA ARG A 147 1.09 13.96 -13.92
C ARG A 147 1.86 12.77 -13.36
N VAL A 148 1.33 12.17 -12.31
CA VAL A 148 1.84 10.94 -11.72
C VAL A 148 1.50 9.75 -12.63
N GLN A 149 2.46 8.84 -12.82
CA GLN A 149 2.31 7.64 -13.65
C GLN A 149 2.06 6.41 -12.77
N VAL A 150 0.78 6.19 -12.41
CA VAL A 150 0.32 5.16 -11.47
C VAL A 150 0.92 5.37 -10.08
N PRO A 151 0.25 6.19 -9.24
CA PRO A 151 0.65 6.42 -7.86
C PRO A 151 0.41 5.16 -7.04
N ASN A 152 1.46 4.64 -6.43
CA ASN A 152 1.45 3.48 -5.56
C ASN A 152 2.18 3.79 -4.25
N GLY A 153 2.71 2.81 -3.61
CA GLY A 153 3.40 2.76 -2.35
C GLY A 153 3.71 4.10 -1.68
N LEU A 154 3.05 4.38 -0.56
CA LEU A 154 3.23 5.57 0.26
C LEU A 154 3.69 5.18 1.67
N GLY A 155 4.81 5.72 2.13
CA GLY A 155 5.34 5.44 3.46
C GLY A 155 6.18 6.59 4.01
N PHE A 156 6.28 6.68 5.32
CA PHE A 156 7.07 7.70 6.00
C PHE A 156 8.32 7.10 6.64
N SER A 157 9.40 7.89 6.72
CA SER A 157 10.56 7.56 7.56
C SER A 157 10.18 7.50 9.05
N CYS A 158 11.02 6.87 9.87
CA CYS A 158 10.73 6.69 11.31
C CYS A 158 10.56 8.00 12.08
N ASP A 159 11.23 9.05 11.67
CA ASP A 159 11.14 10.41 12.23
C ASP A 159 10.07 11.28 11.56
N PHE A 160 9.40 10.76 10.50
CA PHE A 160 8.37 11.44 9.72
C PHE A 160 8.81 12.73 9.04
N ASP A 161 10.09 12.91 8.78
CA ASP A 161 10.64 14.05 8.02
C ASP A 161 10.73 13.75 6.52
N ARG A 162 10.47 12.49 6.11
CA ARG A 162 10.55 12.03 4.74
C ARG A 162 9.31 11.23 4.35
N LEU A 163 8.81 11.49 3.13
CA LEU A 163 7.80 10.69 2.45
C LEU A 163 8.47 9.89 1.34
N TYR A 164 8.28 8.56 1.34
CA TYR A 164 8.55 7.70 0.21
C TYR A 164 7.30 7.57 -0.65
N PHE A 165 7.47 7.61 -1.97
CA PHE A 165 6.38 7.58 -2.92
C PHE A 165 6.76 6.80 -4.18
N THR A 166 6.01 5.76 -4.50
CA THR A 166 6.19 4.91 -5.68
C THR A 166 5.45 5.46 -6.89
N GLU A 167 6.15 5.59 -7.98
CA GLU A 167 5.61 5.84 -9.31
C GLU A 167 5.85 4.62 -10.18
N THR A 168 4.90 3.68 -10.21
CA THR A 168 5.09 2.31 -10.75
C THR A 168 5.48 2.30 -12.22
N ASN A 169 4.80 3.08 -13.08
CA ASN A 169 5.13 3.08 -14.51
C ASN A 169 6.45 3.78 -14.83
N ASN A 170 6.92 4.67 -13.95
CA ASN A 170 8.26 5.25 -14.04
C ASN A 170 9.33 4.34 -13.43
N GLN A 171 8.93 3.28 -12.73
CA GLN A 171 9.81 2.32 -12.04
C GLN A 171 10.74 3.01 -11.03
N ILE A 172 10.25 4.01 -10.32
CA ILE A 172 11.01 4.80 -9.35
C ILE A 172 10.26 4.89 -8.04
N ILE A 173 10.99 4.71 -6.94
CA ILE A 173 10.56 5.18 -5.63
C ILE A 173 11.24 6.53 -5.39
N HIS A 174 10.44 7.56 -5.16
CA HIS A 174 10.89 8.90 -4.81
C HIS A 174 10.97 9.07 -3.30
N ALA A 175 11.83 9.97 -2.84
CA ALA A 175 11.80 10.52 -1.49
C ALA A 175 11.59 12.03 -1.57
N PHE A 176 10.74 12.53 -0.69
CA PHE A 176 10.48 13.94 -0.49
C PHE A 176 10.79 14.33 0.95
N GLU A 177 11.23 15.53 1.20
CA GLU A 177 11.15 16.13 2.53
C GLU A 177 9.68 16.35 2.85
N TYR A 178 9.27 15.99 4.08
CA TYR A 178 7.92 16.10 4.56
C TYR A 178 7.84 17.05 5.75
N ASP A 179 7.07 18.10 5.63
CA ASP A 179 6.81 19.04 6.71
C ASP A 179 5.54 18.60 7.46
N ARG A 180 5.71 18.05 8.65
CA ARG A 180 4.62 17.55 9.49
C ARG A 180 3.63 18.65 9.89
N GLU A 181 4.08 19.88 10.12
CA GLU A 181 3.20 20.96 10.55
C GLU A 181 2.20 21.32 9.43
N THR A 182 2.67 21.40 8.21
CA THR A 182 1.86 21.84 7.06
C THR A 182 1.39 20.70 6.15
N GLY A 183 1.94 19.47 6.29
CA GLY A 183 1.69 18.35 5.39
C GLY A 183 2.22 18.55 3.97
N LYS A 184 3.15 19.49 3.77
CA LYS A 184 3.76 19.76 2.47
C LYS A 184 4.95 18.85 2.18
N ILE A 185 5.14 18.59 0.89
CA ILE A 185 6.29 17.85 0.37
C ILE A 185 7.19 18.77 -0.43
N ALA A 186 8.50 18.57 -0.34
CA ALA A 186 9.52 19.36 -1.04
C ALA A 186 10.72 18.49 -1.44
N ASN A 187 11.65 19.06 -2.18
CA ASN A 187 12.98 18.48 -2.46
C ASN A 187 12.95 17.03 -2.96
N ARG A 188 12.09 16.77 -3.98
CA ARG A 188 11.98 15.46 -4.63
C ARG A 188 13.34 14.94 -5.07
N ARG A 189 13.64 13.70 -4.69
CA ARG A 189 14.82 12.95 -5.15
C ARG A 189 14.44 11.51 -5.50
N THR A 190 15.23 10.86 -6.34
CA THR A 190 15.15 9.41 -6.52
C THR A 190 15.67 8.73 -5.26
N PHE A 191 14.87 7.86 -4.64
CA PHE A 191 15.29 7.00 -3.55
C PHE A 191 15.81 5.67 -4.10
N ALA A 192 15.03 5.00 -4.97
CA ALA A 192 15.45 3.78 -5.64
C ALA A 192 14.98 3.77 -7.10
N ASP A 193 15.79 3.21 -7.99
CA ASP A 193 15.58 3.18 -9.44
C ASP A 193 15.52 1.74 -9.94
N PHE A 194 14.35 1.30 -10.38
CA PHE A 194 14.07 -0.05 -10.87
C PHE A 194 13.97 -0.15 -12.38
N ARG A 195 14.33 0.90 -13.15
CA ARG A 195 14.22 0.90 -14.63
C ARG A 195 15.06 -0.17 -15.33
N GLN A 196 16.05 -0.74 -14.65
CA GLN A 196 16.87 -1.85 -15.13
C GLN A 196 16.47 -3.21 -14.51
N SER A 197 15.45 -3.23 -13.64
CA SER A 197 14.95 -4.42 -12.96
C SER A 197 13.85 -5.09 -13.79
N SER A 198 13.60 -6.38 -13.52
CA SER A 198 12.52 -7.13 -14.17
C SER A 198 11.14 -6.75 -13.64
N GLY A 199 11.06 -6.29 -12.38
CA GLY A 199 9.83 -5.87 -11.69
C GLY A 199 9.63 -4.38 -11.70
N LYS A 200 8.41 -3.98 -11.32
CA LYS A 200 8.06 -2.59 -11.07
C LYS A 200 7.74 -2.42 -9.58
N PRO A 201 8.26 -1.40 -8.91
CA PRO A 201 7.89 -1.13 -7.52
C PRO A 201 6.38 -0.81 -7.44
N ASP A 202 5.73 -1.35 -6.42
CA ASP A 202 4.30 -1.21 -6.19
C ASP A 202 4.06 -0.72 -4.75
N GLY A 203 3.25 -1.38 -3.92
CA GLY A 203 3.05 -1.01 -2.53
C GLY A 203 4.33 -1.12 -1.70
N ILE A 204 4.45 -0.28 -0.66
CA ILE A 204 5.59 -0.27 0.27
C ILE A 204 5.16 -0.31 1.72
N ALA A 205 6.07 -0.78 2.58
CA ALA A 205 6.00 -0.63 4.04
C ALA A 205 7.38 -0.24 4.57
N VAL A 206 7.42 0.48 5.71
CA VAL A 206 8.68 0.89 6.35
C VAL A 206 8.80 0.16 7.68
N ASP A 207 10.00 -0.38 7.96
CA ASP A 207 10.29 -1.02 9.24
C ASP A 207 10.90 -0.04 10.27
N THR A 208 11.05 -0.50 11.50
CA THR A 208 11.58 0.33 12.61
C THR A 208 13.06 0.65 12.48
N ASP A 209 13.79 -0.04 11.61
CA ASP A 209 15.19 0.27 11.27
C ASP A 209 15.29 1.32 10.16
N GLY A 210 14.14 1.74 9.58
CA GLY A 210 14.03 2.72 8.51
C GLY A 210 14.20 2.11 7.12
N ASN A 211 14.24 0.77 6.99
CA ASN A 211 14.28 0.14 5.68
C ASN A 211 12.92 0.21 5.00
N VAL A 212 12.94 0.30 3.68
CA VAL A 212 11.74 0.33 2.84
C VAL A 212 11.56 -1.03 2.16
N TRP A 213 10.52 -1.75 2.54
CA TRP A 213 10.09 -2.96 1.88
C TRP A 213 9.19 -2.58 0.71
N SER A 214 9.43 -3.15 -0.47
CA SER A 214 8.70 -2.83 -1.70
C SER A 214 8.25 -4.10 -2.42
N ALA A 215 6.93 -4.21 -2.63
CA ALA A 215 6.35 -5.20 -3.52
C ALA A 215 6.82 -4.95 -4.96
N GLN A 216 7.07 -6.04 -5.72
CA GLN A 216 7.59 -5.96 -7.08
C GLN A 216 6.61 -6.60 -8.07
N TRP A 217 5.79 -5.78 -8.70
CA TRP A 217 4.88 -6.21 -9.75
C TRP A 217 5.66 -6.84 -10.92
N GLY A 218 5.35 -8.10 -11.22
CA GLY A 218 5.95 -8.84 -12.32
C GLY A 218 7.27 -9.54 -12.03
N ALA A 219 7.80 -9.44 -10.79
CA ALA A 219 9.11 -10.04 -10.42
C ALA A 219 9.04 -11.11 -9.34
N ASN A 220 7.86 -11.56 -8.92
CA ASN A 220 7.69 -12.64 -7.94
C ASN A 220 8.39 -12.36 -6.59
N SER A 221 8.51 -11.10 -6.17
CA SER A 221 9.30 -10.79 -4.97
C SER A 221 8.82 -9.54 -4.23
N VAL A 222 9.24 -9.46 -2.97
CA VAL A 222 9.33 -8.23 -2.19
C VAL A 222 10.81 -7.96 -1.97
N VAL A 223 11.28 -6.73 -2.16
CA VAL A 223 12.65 -6.32 -1.89
C VAL A 223 12.73 -5.41 -0.67
N CYS A 224 13.79 -5.51 0.10
CA CYS A 224 14.12 -4.62 1.21
C CYS A 224 15.23 -3.66 0.79
N LEU A 225 14.99 -2.38 0.97
CA LEU A 225 15.92 -1.30 0.66
C LEU A 225 16.37 -0.62 1.97
N ASN A 226 17.66 -0.39 2.12
CA ASN A 226 18.18 0.38 3.25
C ASN A 226 17.81 1.89 3.12
N THR A 227 18.19 2.69 4.11
CA THR A 227 17.90 4.13 4.15
C THR A 227 18.55 4.95 3.01
N ASP A 228 19.49 4.36 2.29
CA ASP A 228 20.15 4.95 1.11
C ASP A 228 19.51 4.50 -0.21
N GLY A 229 18.53 3.57 -0.14
CA GLY A 229 17.82 3.03 -1.32
C GLY A 229 18.53 1.84 -1.98
N GLU A 230 19.54 1.25 -1.32
CA GLU A 230 20.23 0.06 -1.78
C GLU A 230 19.50 -1.20 -1.34
N GLN A 231 19.34 -2.17 -2.23
CA GLN A 231 18.71 -3.45 -1.89
C GLN A 231 19.62 -4.26 -0.96
N ILE A 232 19.08 -4.64 0.20
CA ILE A 232 19.79 -5.39 1.24
C ILE A 232 19.18 -6.78 1.48
N ASP A 233 17.90 -7.00 1.08
CA ASP A 233 17.24 -8.29 1.25
C ASP A 233 16.14 -8.51 0.21
N GLN A 234 15.61 -9.75 0.13
CA GLN A 234 14.53 -10.12 -0.77
C GLN A 234 13.73 -11.30 -0.21
N ILE A 235 12.42 -11.28 -0.43
CA ILE A 235 11.50 -12.39 -0.21
C ILE A 235 10.97 -12.83 -1.56
N ASP A 236 11.22 -14.09 -1.95
CA ASP A 236 10.66 -14.67 -3.16
C ASP A 236 9.23 -15.15 -2.90
N VAL A 237 8.30 -14.80 -3.77
CA VAL A 237 6.86 -15.11 -3.65
C VAL A 237 6.44 -15.98 -4.83
N SER A 238 5.69 -17.07 -4.57
CA SER A 238 5.18 -17.96 -5.63
C SER A 238 3.97 -17.38 -6.38
N ALA A 239 4.02 -16.07 -6.67
CA ALA A 239 3.03 -15.32 -7.42
C ALA A 239 3.73 -14.22 -8.23
N GLN A 240 3.39 -14.11 -9.53
CA GLN A 240 4.08 -13.19 -10.43
C GLN A 240 3.84 -11.72 -10.06
N TYR A 241 2.60 -11.37 -9.72
CA TYR A 241 2.18 -9.99 -9.51
C TYR A 241 2.03 -9.72 -8.01
N VAL A 242 3.13 -9.36 -7.37
CA VAL A 242 3.14 -8.89 -5.98
C VAL A 242 2.74 -7.43 -5.97
N THR A 243 1.65 -7.10 -5.29
CA THR A 243 0.98 -5.80 -5.39
C THR A 243 1.31 -4.89 -4.21
N SER A 244 1.11 -5.37 -2.98
CA SER A 244 1.33 -4.53 -1.80
C SER A 244 1.72 -5.36 -0.59
N ILE A 245 2.09 -4.67 0.49
CA ILE A 245 2.55 -5.29 1.73
C ILE A 245 2.14 -4.46 2.95
N THR A 246 2.00 -5.12 4.07
CA THR A 246 1.86 -4.47 5.39
C THR A 246 2.44 -5.35 6.48
N PHE A 247 3.02 -4.74 7.48
CA PHE A 247 3.31 -5.42 8.74
C PHE A 247 2.04 -5.57 9.57
N GLY A 248 1.98 -6.61 10.39
CA GLY A 248 0.82 -6.87 11.23
C GLY A 248 1.11 -7.83 12.37
N GLN A 249 0.05 -8.20 13.09
CA GLN A 249 0.03 -8.87 14.39
C GLN A 249 0.50 -7.96 15.53
N PRO A 250 0.32 -8.37 16.80
CA PRO A 250 0.57 -7.46 17.91
C PRO A 250 1.98 -6.86 17.93
N GLU A 251 2.98 -7.64 17.54
CA GLU A 251 4.38 -7.25 17.55
C GLU A 251 4.85 -6.58 16.25
N GLN A 252 3.98 -6.46 15.23
CA GLN A 252 4.33 -5.93 13.88
C GLN A 252 5.53 -6.66 13.23
N ASP A 253 5.74 -7.94 13.54
CA ASP A 253 6.86 -8.75 13.10
C ASP A 253 6.54 -9.68 11.92
N ARG A 254 5.26 -9.73 11.51
CA ARG A 254 4.78 -10.49 10.38
C ARG A 254 4.43 -9.59 9.21
N LEU A 255 5.02 -9.89 8.06
CA LEU A 255 4.70 -9.23 6.80
C LEU A 255 3.57 -9.98 6.09
N TYR A 256 2.50 -9.29 5.72
CA TYR A 256 1.43 -9.75 4.84
C TYR A 256 1.67 -9.19 3.45
N ILE A 257 1.58 -10.06 2.43
CA ILE A 257 1.95 -9.76 1.05
C ILE A 257 0.73 -10.06 0.17
N THR A 258 0.18 -9.05 -0.48
CA THR A 258 -0.93 -9.19 -1.41
C THR A 258 -0.44 -9.44 -2.83
N THR A 259 -1.25 -10.14 -3.63
CA THR A 259 -0.92 -10.44 -5.02
C THR A 259 -2.15 -10.33 -5.92
N ALA A 260 -1.92 -10.11 -7.21
CA ALA A 260 -2.95 -10.16 -8.24
C ALA A 260 -2.93 -11.49 -8.99
N GLN A 261 -4.07 -11.86 -9.57
CA GLN A 261 -4.20 -13.06 -10.40
C GLN A 261 -3.36 -12.90 -11.69
N ALA A 262 -2.69 -13.99 -12.08
CA ALA A 262 -2.03 -14.04 -13.39
C ALA A 262 -3.06 -14.18 -14.52
N SER A 263 -2.66 -13.79 -15.72
CA SER A 263 -3.52 -13.86 -16.92
C SER A 263 -3.95 -15.29 -17.26
N GLU A 264 -3.14 -16.30 -16.87
CA GLU A 264 -3.48 -17.71 -16.99
C GLU A 264 -3.92 -18.25 -15.61
N PRO A 265 -5.13 -18.77 -15.47
CA PRO A 265 -5.63 -19.25 -14.19
C PRO A 265 -4.87 -20.50 -13.73
N ASN A 266 -4.50 -20.53 -12.45
CA ASN A 266 -3.92 -21.66 -11.72
C ASN A 266 -2.47 -22.07 -12.08
N VAL A 267 -1.68 -21.21 -12.69
CA VAL A 267 -0.27 -21.53 -13.04
C VAL A 267 0.63 -21.43 -11.81
N ASP A 268 0.25 -20.59 -10.83
CA ASP A 268 0.98 -20.38 -9.58
C ASP A 268 0.00 -20.08 -8.41
N ASP A 269 0.51 -19.56 -7.32
CA ASP A 269 -0.31 -19.10 -6.19
C ASP A 269 -0.80 -17.65 -6.33
N SER A 270 -0.83 -17.09 -7.53
CA SER A 270 -1.30 -15.73 -7.83
C SER A 270 -2.72 -15.45 -7.32
N GLY A 271 -2.95 -14.23 -6.84
CA GLY A 271 -4.19 -13.80 -6.22
C GLY A 271 -4.34 -14.21 -4.76
N ARG A 272 -3.36 -14.90 -4.17
CA ARG A 272 -3.39 -15.25 -2.75
C ARG A 272 -2.68 -14.21 -1.91
N ILE A 273 -2.91 -14.26 -0.59
CA ILE A 273 -2.17 -13.45 0.37
C ILE A 273 -1.19 -14.33 1.11
N PHE A 274 0.07 -13.92 1.10
CA PHE A 274 1.18 -14.63 1.74
C PHE A 274 1.57 -13.97 3.05
N THR A 275 2.30 -14.71 3.87
CA THR A 275 2.94 -14.21 5.08
C THR A 275 4.41 -14.54 5.08
N ALA A 276 5.22 -13.66 5.67
CA ALA A 276 6.64 -13.88 5.91
C ALA A 276 7.06 -13.31 7.27
N GLU A 277 8.15 -13.82 7.83
CA GLU A 277 8.84 -13.26 8.99
C GLU A 277 10.15 -12.65 8.52
N PRO A 278 10.20 -11.34 8.24
CA PRO A 278 11.38 -10.70 7.66
C PRO A 278 12.51 -10.49 8.67
N GLY A 279 12.30 -10.82 9.95
CA GLY A 279 13.28 -10.58 11.00
C GLY A 279 13.39 -9.12 11.43
N SER A 280 12.56 -8.25 10.88
CA SER A 280 12.40 -6.85 11.27
C SER A 280 10.97 -6.57 11.73
N THR A 281 10.77 -5.48 12.43
CA THR A 281 9.48 -5.04 12.95
C THR A 281 9.00 -3.84 12.17
N GLY A 282 7.75 -3.86 11.73
CA GLY A 282 7.13 -2.74 11.02
C GLY A 282 6.85 -1.54 11.92
N MET A 283 6.80 -0.37 11.32
CA MET A 283 6.27 0.79 12.02
C MET A 283 4.78 0.63 12.29
N ASP A 284 4.31 1.16 13.42
CA ASP A 284 2.88 1.25 13.69
C ASP A 284 2.15 2.00 12.57
N LEU A 285 1.05 1.42 12.12
CA LEU A 285 0.19 2.07 11.14
C LEU A 285 -0.37 3.38 11.70
N ARG A 286 -0.35 4.45 10.91
CA ARG A 286 -0.94 5.73 11.29
C ARG A 286 -2.44 5.71 10.98
N HIS A 287 -3.21 6.31 11.89
CA HIS A 287 -4.65 6.41 11.77
C HIS A 287 -5.03 7.77 11.20
N SER A 288 -5.96 7.78 10.26
CA SER A 288 -6.55 9.02 9.77
C SER A 288 -7.47 9.63 10.83
N GLN A 289 -7.67 10.94 10.71
CA GLN A 289 -8.58 11.70 11.59
C GLN A 289 -9.35 12.72 10.75
N ILE A 290 -10.13 12.22 9.81
CA ILE A 290 -10.95 13.06 8.93
C ILE A 290 -12.30 13.29 9.60
N HIS A 291 -12.66 14.55 9.77
CA HIS A 291 -13.95 14.96 10.34
C HIS A 291 -15.00 14.96 9.22
N VAL A 292 -15.85 13.96 9.19
CA VAL A 292 -16.93 13.73 8.21
C VAL A 292 -18.22 13.35 8.90
#